data_72171cc88ebd6ac29ea6495466ed14f9
#
_entry.id   72171cc88ebd6ac29ea6495466ed14f9
#
_cell.length_a   1.000
_cell.length_b   1.000
_cell.length_c   1.000
_cell.angle_alpha   90.00
_cell.angle_beta   90.00
_cell.angle_gamma   90.00
#
_symmetry.space_group_name_H-M   'P 1'
#
loop_
_entity.id
_entity.type
_entity.pdbx_description
1 polymer ?
#
loop_
_entity_poly.entity_id
_entity_poly.type
_entity_poly.pdbx_seq_one_letter_code
_entity_poly.pdbx_strand_id
1 'polypeptide(L)'
;VATYSISASFTPNADCAEYYFMISTETELTAETVKENGELKTESSTKTWVDLTSSTNYTIYALPVDIEGNLGTLNTLVVKTKVEAGVSEVEINIKKISYTSVEITATPNENTVSYRYIMMEKAEADAMGEDALMQKLNEENDLTAEEIFTMDVESNVEYYIIAQGKNADGKSGEVTKLV
;
A
#
# COMPACT_ATOMS: atom_id res chain seq x y z
N VAL A 1 -6.56 -10.41 1.00
CA VAL A 1 -6.21 -10.06 -0.38
C VAL A 1 -5.91 -8.58 -0.45
N ALA A 2 -4.78 -8.22 -1.02
CA ALA A 2 -4.35 -6.85 -1.29
C ALA A 2 -4.12 -6.63 -2.79
N THR A 3 -3.57 -5.47 -3.17
CA THR A 3 -3.31 -5.13 -4.58
C THR A 3 -2.21 -6.01 -5.19
N TYR A 4 -1.17 -6.32 -4.41
CA TYR A 4 0.00 -7.07 -4.87
C TYR A 4 0.29 -8.32 -4.02
N SER A 5 -0.67 -8.73 -3.19
CA SER A 5 -0.49 -9.91 -2.36
C SER A 5 -1.79 -10.65 -2.05
N ILE A 6 -1.67 -11.95 -1.83
CA ILE A 6 -2.74 -12.85 -1.38
C ILE A 6 -2.20 -13.67 -0.22
N SER A 7 -2.97 -13.74 0.88
CA SER A 7 -2.69 -14.65 1.99
C SER A 7 -3.78 -15.70 2.07
N ALA A 8 -3.39 -16.95 2.27
CA ALA A 8 -4.29 -18.07 2.49
C ALA A 8 -3.80 -18.93 3.66
N SER A 9 -4.75 -19.49 4.41
CA SER A 9 -4.49 -20.45 5.47
C SER A 9 -4.96 -21.84 5.03
N PHE A 10 -4.18 -22.85 5.37
CA PHE A 10 -4.43 -24.25 5.05
C PHE A 10 -4.54 -25.01 6.36
N THR A 11 -5.63 -25.78 6.51
CA THR A 11 -5.89 -26.60 7.69
C THR A 11 -6.21 -28.02 7.20
N PRO A 12 -5.24 -28.94 7.24
CA PRO A 12 -5.48 -30.34 6.88
C PRO A 12 -6.43 -31.00 7.88
N ASN A 13 -7.22 -31.97 7.42
CA ASN A 13 -8.01 -32.84 8.30
C ASN A 13 -7.14 -33.98 8.85
N ALA A 14 -7.74 -34.83 9.69
CA ALA A 14 -7.02 -35.93 10.37
C ALA A 14 -6.51 -37.02 9.40
N ASP A 15 -7.09 -37.15 8.22
CA ASP A 15 -6.72 -38.15 7.21
C ASP A 15 -5.61 -37.66 6.28
N CYS A 16 -5.27 -36.37 6.35
CA CYS A 16 -4.23 -35.75 5.53
C CYS A 16 -2.87 -35.83 6.24
N ALA A 17 -1.97 -36.64 5.74
CA ALA A 17 -0.61 -36.75 6.26
C ALA A 17 0.30 -35.60 5.80
N GLU A 18 0.13 -35.18 4.55
CA GLU A 18 0.84 -34.06 3.94
C GLU A 18 -0.02 -33.40 2.86
N TYR A 19 0.31 -32.18 2.49
CA TYR A 19 -0.35 -31.51 1.37
C TYR A 19 0.61 -30.62 0.62
N TYR A 20 0.35 -30.48 -0.68
CA TYR A 20 1.05 -29.57 -1.57
C TYR A 20 0.16 -28.41 -1.93
N PHE A 21 0.70 -27.21 -1.96
CA PHE A 21 -0.08 -26.04 -2.37
C PHE A 21 0.76 -25.09 -3.20
N MET A 22 0.10 -24.37 -4.09
CA MET A 22 0.70 -23.33 -4.92
C MET A 22 -0.35 -22.31 -5.36
N ILE A 23 0.11 -21.22 -5.95
CA ILE A 23 -0.73 -20.22 -6.63
C ILE A 23 -0.30 -20.11 -8.09
N SER A 24 -1.27 -19.93 -8.99
CA SER A 24 -1.02 -19.73 -10.41
C SER A 24 -2.08 -18.84 -11.04
N THR A 25 -1.78 -18.21 -12.15
CA THR A 25 -2.76 -17.56 -13.03
C THR A 25 -3.45 -18.58 -13.94
N GLU A 26 -2.92 -19.80 -14.06
CA GLU A 26 -3.56 -20.91 -14.77
C GLU A 26 -4.73 -21.45 -13.96
N THR A 27 -5.82 -21.80 -14.64
CA THR A 27 -7.09 -22.21 -14.01
C THR A 27 -7.30 -23.72 -13.96
N GLU A 28 -6.49 -24.51 -14.68
CA GLU A 28 -6.66 -25.95 -14.84
C GLU A 28 -5.31 -26.69 -14.70
N LEU A 29 -4.75 -26.65 -13.49
CA LEU A 29 -3.57 -27.48 -13.19
C LEU A 29 -4.00 -28.89 -12.77
N THR A 30 -3.21 -29.90 -13.11
CA THR A 30 -3.41 -31.29 -12.66
C THR A 30 -2.86 -31.50 -11.26
N ALA A 31 -3.31 -32.57 -10.58
CA ALA A 31 -2.78 -32.97 -9.28
C ALA A 31 -1.27 -33.23 -9.32
N GLU A 32 -0.80 -33.86 -10.42
CA GLU A 32 0.62 -34.14 -10.63
C GLU A 32 1.44 -32.85 -10.71
N THR A 33 0.97 -31.86 -11.48
CA THR A 33 1.62 -30.55 -11.60
C THR A 33 1.72 -29.84 -10.24
N VAL A 34 0.64 -29.89 -9.43
CA VAL A 34 0.63 -29.30 -8.10
C VAL A 34 1.56 -30.06 -7.14
N LYS A 35 1.65 -31.37 -7.24
CA LYS A 35 2.60 -32.18 -6.46
C LYS A 35 4.06 -31.88 -6.81
N GLU A 36 4.36 -31.70 -8.08
CA GLU A 36 5.73 -31.45 -8.58
C GLU A 36 6.22 -30.05 -8.25
N ASN A 37 5.35 -29.03 -8.33
CA ASN A 37 5.73 -27.62 -8.27
C ASN A 37 5.24 -26.91 -6.98
N GLY A 38 4.38 -27.55 -6.20
CA GLY A 38 3.80 -26.99 -4.98
C GLY A 38 4.75 -27.05 -3.77
N GLU A 39 4.48 -26.19 -2.81
CA GLU A 39 5.14 -26.22 -1.50
C GLU A 39 4.51 -27.31 -0.63
N LEU A 40 5.34 -28.19 -0.04
CA LEU A 40 4.92 -29.27 0.86
C LEU A 40 4.76 -28.78 2.29
N LYS A 41 3.68 -29.19 2.97
CA LYS A 41 3.46 -29.05 4.42
C LYS A 41 2.78 -30.29 4.98
N THR A 42 2.99 -30.49 6.29
CA THR A 42 2.39 -31.59 7.08
C THR A 42 1.47 -31.07 8.19
N GLU A 43 1.54 -29.78 8.47
CA GLU A 43 0.77 -29.13 9.55
C GLU A 43 0.03 -27.89 8.99
N SER A 44 -0.93 -27.39 9.77
CA SER A 44 -1.63 -26.16 9.43
C SER A 44 -0.64 -25.02 9.17
N SER A 45 -0.83 -24.30 8.09
CA SER A 45 0.07 -23.22 7.70
C SER A 45 -0.67 -22.03 7.12
N THR A 46 -0.01 -20.86 7.12
CA THR A 46 -0.44 -19.68 6.40
C THR A 46 0.65 -19.26 5.43
N LYS A 47 0.28 -19.02 4.18
CA LYS A 47 1.19 -18.52 3.14
C LYS A 47 0.73 -17.17 2.66
N THR A 48 1.68 -16.25 2.50
CA THR A 48 1.47 -14.98 1.80
C THR A 48 2.35 -14.97 0.55
N TRP A 49 1.70 -14.84 -0.60
CA TRP A 49 2.37 -14.55 -1.86
C TRP A 49 2.39 -13.03 -2.06
N VAL A 50 3.54 -12.51 -2.40
CA VAL A 50 3.81 -11.09 -2.66
C VAL A 50 4.22 -10.87 -4.11
N ASP A 51 4.36 -9.61 -4.53
CA ASP A 51 4.78 -9.23 -5.89
C ASP A 51 3.85 -9.77 -6.99
N LEU A 52 2.57 -9.93 -6.65
CA LEU A 52 1.54 -10.33 -7.59
C LEU A 52 1.10 -9.15 -8.46
N THR A 53 0.56 -9.45 -9.63
CA THR A 53 -0.03 -8.43 -10.51
C THR A 53 -1.38 -7.96 -9.95
N SER A 54 -1.63 -6.65 -9.96
CA SER A 54 -2.91 -6.07 -9.56
C SER A 54 -4.05 -6.47 -10.50
N SER A 55 -5.29 -6.42 -10.01
CA SER A 55 -6.52 -6.72 -10.77
C SER A 55 -6.52 -8.06 -11.51
N THR A 56 -5.73 -9.04 -11.04
CA THR A 56 -5.47 -10.32 -11.70
C THR A 56 -6.08 -11.48 -10.93
N ASN A 57 -6.73 -12.40 -11.63
CA ASN A 57 -7.23 -13.65 -11.05
C ASN A 57 -6.07 -14.61 -10.84
N TYR A 58 -6.01 -15.18 -9.66
CA TYR A 58 -5.13 -16.26 -9.27
C TYR A 58 -5.95 -17.45 -8.77
N THR A 59 -5.52 -18.65 -9.08
CA THR A 59 -6.07 -19.88 -8.52
C THR A 59 -5.09 -20.42 -7.49
N ILE A 60 -5.53 -20.58 -6.26
CA ILE A 60 -4.83 -21.29 -5.19
C ILE A 60 -5.23 -22.76 -5.29
N TYR A 61 -4.24 -23.62 -5.36
CA TYR A 61 -4.37 -25.08 -5.42
C TYR A 61 -3.91 -25.69 -4.11
N ALA A 62 -4.64 -26.69 -3.63
CA ALA A 62 -4.23 -27.50 -2.47
C ALA A 62 -4.55 -28.97 -2.75
N LEU A 63 -3.53 -29.81 -2.73
CA LEU A 63 -3.60 -31.24 -2.97
C LEU A 63 -3.26 -31.99 -1.69
N PRO A 64 -4.22 -32.60 -0.98
CA PRO A 64 -3.93 -33.45 0.17
C PRO A 64 -3.43 -34.83 -0.25
N VAL A 65 -2.60 -35.43 0.60
CA VAL A 65 -2.07 -36.79 0.43
C VAL A 65 -2.28 -37.52 1.77
N ASP A 66 -2.77 -38.75 1.72
CA ASP A 66 -2.96 -39.58 2.90
C ASP A 66 -1.65 -40.25 3.36
N ILE A 67 -1.72 -41.00 4.49
CA ILE A 67 -0.56 -41.69 5.07
C ILE A 67 -0.01 -42.83 4.18
N GLU A 68 -0.84 -43.33 3.24
CA GLU A 68 -0.46 -44.37 2.28
C GLU A 68 0.16 -43.81 1.02
N GLY A 69 0.15 -42.46 0.89
CA GLY A 69 0.68 -41.73 -0.28
C GLY A 69 -0.33 -41.54 -1.43
N ASN A 70 -1.61 -41.86 -1.19
CA ASN A 70 -2.64 -41.64 -2.18
C ASN A 70 -3.01 -40.17 -2.26
N LEU A 71 -3.20 -39.68 -3.50
CA LEU A 71 -3.61 -38.31 -3.76
C LEU A 71 -5.12 -38.17 -3.48
N GLY A 72 -5.47 -37.17 -2.69
CA GLY A 72 -6.86 -36.76 -2.48
C GLY A 72 -7.39 -35.85 -3.59
N THR A 73 -8.57 -35.29 -3.38
CA THR A 73 -9.16 -34.34 -4.33
C THR A 73 -8.39 -33.04 -4.35
N LEU A 74 -8.01 -32.59 -5.55
CA LEU A 74 -7.39 -31.29 -5.74
C LEU A 74 -8.42 -30.18 -5.45
N ASN A 75 -8.14 -29.36 -4.43
CA ASN A 75 -8.99 -28.24 -4.06
C ASN A 75 -8.46 -26.97 -4.75
N THR A 76 -9.39 -26.14 -5.21
CA THR A 76 -9.08 -24.88 -5.90
C THR A 76 -9.87 -23.72 -5.31
N LEU A 77 -9.24 -22.54 -5.23
CA LEU A 77 -9.86 -21.30 -4.82
C LEU A 77 -9.40 -20.17 -5.73
N VAL A 78 -10.33 -19.61 -6.50
CA VAL A 78 -10.04 -18.43 -7.34
C VAL A 78 -10.15 -17.17 -6.51
N VAL A 79 -9.11 -16.35 -6.57
CA VAL A 79 -9.00 -15.09 -5.83
C VAL A 79 -8.48 -14.01 -6.77
N LYS A 80 -9.09 -12.84 -6.75
CA LYS A 80 -8.63 -11.68 -7.54
C LYS A 80 -7.91 -10.68 -6.65
N THR A 81 -6.71 -10.25 -7.06
CA THR A 81 -6.02 -9.13 -6.44
C THR A 81 -6.80 -7.82 -6.63
N LYS A 82 -6.65 -6.87 -5.71
CA LYS A 82 -7.33 -5.58 -5.82
C LYS A 82 -6.78 -4.77 -7.00
N VAL A 83 -7.58 -3.83 -7.48
CA VAL A 83 -7.14 -2.82 -8.46
C VAL A 83 -6.11 -1.90 -7.79
N GLU A 84 -5.11 -1.49 -8.54
CA GLU A 84 -4.13 -0.51 -8.06
C GLU A 84 -4.81 0.84 -7.78
N ALA A 85 -4.50 1.43 -6.64
CA ALA A 85 -4.97 2.76 -6.31
C ALA A 85 -4.33 3.81 -7.23
N GLY A 86 -5.09 4.84 -7.57
CA GLY A 86 -4.60 5.96 -8.36
C GLY A 86 -3.49 6.75 -7.65
N VAL A 87 -2.91 7.69 -8.37
CA VAL A 87 -1.85 8.57 -7.83
C VAL A 87 -2.45 9.55 -6.82
N SER A 88 -1.84 9.63 -5.65
CA SER A 88 -2.17 10.60 -4.61
C SER A 88 -1.56 11.97 -4.96
N GLU A 89 -2.38 13.02 -4.90
CA GLU A 89 -1.96 14.40 -5.13
C GLU A 89 -2.59 15.30 -4.07
N VAL A 90 -1.86 16.33 -3.64
CA VAL A 90 -2.36 17.36 -2.72
C VAL A 90 -2.12 18.72 -3.36
N GLU A 91 -3.19 19.43 -3.65
CA GLU A 91 -3.12 20.80 -4.15
C GLU A 91 -3.02 21.78 -2.99
N ILE A 92 -2.08 22.74 -3.06
CA ILE A 92 -1.93 23.81 -2.07
C ILE A 92 -2.27 25.14 -2.72
N ASN A 93 -3.23 25.86 -2.15
CA ASN A 93 -3.66 27.15 -2.62
C ASN A 93 -3.56 28.21 -1.53
N ILE A 94 -2.94 29.35 -1.84
CA ILE A 94 -2.94 30.52 -0.96
C ILE A 94 -4.26 31.26 -1.12
N LYS A 95 -5.01 31.39 -0.04
CA LYS A 95 -6.30 32.12 -0.01
C LYS A 95 -6.15 33.60 0.31
N LYS A 96 -5.29 33.89 1.28
CA LYS A 96 -5.11 35.25 1.76
C LYS A 96 -3.71 35.44 2.33
N ILE A 97 -3.12 36.59 2.04
CA ILE A 97 -1.85 37.01 2.60
C ILE A 97 -2.04 38.32 3.34
N SER A 98 -1.49 38.39 4.57
CA SER A 98 -1.37 39.61 5.35
C SER A 98 0.10 39.84 5.74
N TYR A 99 0.38 40.92 6.49
CA TYR A 99 1.74 41.21 6.95
C TYR A 99 2.29 40.15 7.92
N THR A 100 1.43 39.46 8.64
CA THR A 100 1.78 38.56 9.74
C THR A 100 1.18 37.18 9.63
N SER A 101 0.36 36.92 8.60
CA SER A 101 -0.27 35.61 8.44
C SER A 101 -0.57 35.28 6.97
N VAL A 102 -0.61 34.00 6.67
CA VAL A 102 -1.08 33.44 5.41
C VAL A 102 -2.20 32.43 5.69
N GLU A 103 -3.29 32.50 4.94
CA GLU A 103 -4.36 31.50 4.94
C GLU A 103 -4.20 30.59 3.71
N ILE A 104 -4.16 29.32 3.93
CA ILE A 104 -3.83 28.29 2.95
C ILE A 104 -4.93 27.23 2.95
N THR A 105 -5.22 26.67 1.77
CA THR A 105 -6.04 25.46 1.62
C THR A 105 -5.16 24.35 1.09
N ALA A 106 -5.21 23.19 1.75
CA ALA A 106 -4.65 21.92 1.23
C ALA A 106 -5.81 21.00 0.83
N THR A 107 -5.88 20.66 -0.45
CA THR A 107 -6.98 19.87 -1.03
C THR A 107 -6.42 18.56 -1.59
N PRO A 108 -6.68 17.39 -0.95
CA PRO A 108 -6.32 16.09 -1.49
C PRO A 108 -7.24 15.71 -2.66
N ASN A 109 -6.70 15.01 -3.67
CA ASN A 109 -7.51 14.43 -4.73
C ASN A 109 -8.25 13.16 -4.25
N GLU A 110 -9.13 12.61 -5.09
CA GLU A 110 -9.95 11.42 -4.78
C GLU A 110 -9.14 10.14 -4.50
N ASN A 111 -7.90 10.07 -4.95
CA ASN A 111 -7.00 8.94 -4.73
C ASN A 111 -6.18 9.05 -3.44
N THR A 112 -6.22 10.19 -2.77
CA THR A 112 -5.47 10.45 -1.53
C THR A 112 -6.28 10.03 -0.33
N VAL A 113 -5.82 9.02 0.42
CA VAL A 113 -6.47 8.56 1.66
C VAL A 113 -5.95 9.28 2.90
N SER A 114 -4.73 9.77 2.85
CA SER A 114 -4.15 10.66 3.86
C SER A 114 -3.07 11.54 3.26
N TYR A 115 -2.79 12.67 3.90
CA TYR A 115 -1.69 13.54 3.53
C TYR A 115 -1.15 14.27 4.75
N ARG A 116 0.05 14.81 4.60
CA ARG A 116 0.73 15.65 5.59
C ARG A 116 1.22 16.92 4.92
N TYR A 117 1.35 17.97 5.71
CA TYR A 117 1.99 19.20 5.25
C TYR A 117 2.87 19.81 6.35
N ILE A 118 3.86 20.57 5.93
CA ILE A 118 4.65 21.46 6.78
C ILE A 118 4.78 22.81 6.11
N MET A 119 4.96 23.84 6.92
CA MET A 119 5.39 25.16 6.48
C MET A 119 6.62 25.55 7.29
N MET A 120 7.63 26.09 6.61
CA MET A 120 8.85 26.54 7.25
C MET A 120 9.55 27.62 6.41
N GLU A 121 10.46 28.37 7.03
CA GLU A 121 11.24 29.32 6.30
C GLU A 121 12.07 28.64 5.20
N LYS A 122 12.07 29.25 4.03
CA LYS A 122 12.79 28.73 2.86
C LYS A 122 14.28 28.53 3.15
N ALA A 123 14.91 29.49 3.85
CA ALA A 123 16.31 29.41 4.21
C ALA A 123 16.64 28.20 5.11
N GLU A 124 15.77 27.88 6.08
CA GLU A 124 15.91 26.71 6.95
C GLU A 124 15.74 25.42 6.14
N ALA A 125 14.70 25.34 5.31
CA ALA A 125 14.45 24.17 4.48
C ALA A 125 15.59 23.87 3.49
N ASP A 126 16.11 24.91 2.84
CA ASP A 126 17.22 24.78 1.88
C ASP A 126 18.54 24.34 2.59
N ALA A 127 18.75 24.75 3.83
CA ALA A 127 19.91 24.35 4.63
C ALA A 127 19.78 22.90 5.17
N MET A 128 18.57 22.42 5.40
CA MET A 128 18.30 21.08 5.96
C MET A 128 18.57 19.95 4.97
N GLY A 129 18.30 20.16 3.70
CA GLY A 129 18.36 19.14 2.65
C GLY A 129 17.08 18.29 2.55
N GLU A 130 16.93 17.64 1.41
CA GLU A 130 15.67 16.98 1.04
C GLU A 130 15.29 15.82 1.98
N ASP A 131 16.25 14.96 2.34
CA ASP A 131 15.99 13.80 3.20
C ASP A 131 15.49 14.22 4.60
N ALA A 132 16.13 15.21 5.21
CA ALA A 132 15.74 15.71 6.53
C ALA A 132 14.39 16.45 6.48
N LEU A 133 14.12 17.15 5.37
CA LEU A 133 12.85 17.80 5.13
C LEU A 133 11.70 16.78 5.02
N MET A 134 11.92 15.69 4.29
CA MET A 134 10.95 14.59 4.18
C MET A 134 10.76 13.84 5.49
N GLN A 135 11.81 13.68 6.29
CA GLN A 135 11.69 13.12 7.64
C GLN A 135 10.80 14.01 8.51
N LYS A 136 11.01 15.32 8.51
CA LYS A 136 10.17 16.27 9.26
C LYS A 136 8.71 16.22 8.82
N LEU A 137 8.45 16.19 7.51
CA LEU A 137 7.09 16.01 6.98
C LEU A 137 6.44 14.69 7.48
N ASN A 138 7.23 13.61 7.59
CA ASN A 138 6.76 12.32 8.05
C ASN A 138 6.49 12.23 9.57
N GLU A 139 6.91 13.22 10.35
CA GLU A 139 6.61 13.35 11.78
C GLU A 139 5.25 14.02 12.04
N GLU A 140 4.68 14.69 11.02
CA GLU A 140 3.38 15.36 11.14
C GLU A 140 2.21 14.36 11.16
N ASN A 141 1.07 14.82 11.67
CA ASN A 141 -0.15 14.04 11.71
C ASN A 141 -0.77 13.88 10.33
N ASP A 142 -1.36 12.71 10.08
CA ASP A 142 -2.12 12.44 8.87
C ASP A 142 -3.45 13.21 8.88
N LEU A 143 -3.75 13.89 7.77
CA LEU A 143 -5.02 14.52 7.45
C LEU A 143 -5.72 13.69 6.36
N THR A 144 -7.05 13.71 6.34
CA THR A 144 -7.86 12.87 5.44
C THR A 144 -8.88 13.64 4.62
N ALA A 145 -8.99 14.95 4.83
CA ALA A 145 -9.95 15.84 4.16
C ALA A 145 -9.29 17.16 3.81
N GLU A 146 -9.95 17.96 2.97
CA GLU A 146 -9.55 19.35 2.73
C GLU A 146 -9.40 20.09 4.06
N GLU A 147 -8.31 20.83 4.20
CA GLU A 147 -8.02 21.64 5.40
C GLU A 147 -7.76 23.10 4.99
N ILE A 148 -8.33 24.01 5.77
CA ILE A 148 -8.04 25.44 5.67
C ILE A 148 -7.35 25.85 6.96
N PHE A 149 -6.14 26.35 6.86
CA PHE A 149 -5.35 26.73 8.02
C PHE A 149 -4.70 28.10 7.85
N THR A 150 -4.53 28.80 8.96
CA THR A 150 -3.83 30.09 9.02
C THR A 150 -2.51 29.90 9.76
N MET A 151 -1.42 30.36 9.15
CA MET A 151 -0.09 30.29 9.71
C MET A 151 0.49 31.69 9.89
N ASP A 152 1.19 31.90 10.99
CA ASP A 152 1.91 33.14 11.24
C ASP A 152 3.17 33.20 10.36
N VAL A 153 3.43 34.37 9.79
CA VAL A 153 4.59 34.62 8.94
C VAL A 153 5.26 35.94 9.32
N GLU A 154 6.55 36.03 9.06
CA GLU A 154 7.30 37.28 9.21
C GLU A 154 7.34 38.05 7.86
N SER A 155 7.30 39.36 7.97
CA SER A 155 7.35 40.25 6.80
C SER A 155 8.72 40.15 6.09
N ASN A 156 8.69 40.05 4.77
CA ASN A 156 9.87 39.87 3.89
C ASN A 156 10.66 38.57 4.12
N VAL A 157 10.05 37.53 4.69
CA VAL A 157 10.61 36.20 4.77
C VAL A 157 9.92 35.28 3.77
N GLU A 158 10.68 34.50 3.00
CA GLU A 158 10.15 33.48 2.10
C GLU A 158 9.92 32.16 2.87
N TYR A 159 8.81 31.52 2.60
CA TYR A 159 8.42 30.26 3.20
C TYR A 159 8.20 29.19 2.13
N TYR A 160 8.48 27.92 2.46
CA TYR A 160 7.97 26.78 1.74
C TYR A 160 6.76 26.20 2.45
N ILE A 161 5.74 25.85 1.67
CA ILE A 161 4.64 25.00 2.07
C ILE A 161 4.81 23.72 1.29
N ILE A 162 4.93 22.60 2.00
CA ILE A 162 5.26 21.31 1.42
C ILE A 162 4.20 20.31 1.86
N ALA A 163 3.62 19.58 0.93
CA ALA A 163 2.67 18.52 1.22
C ALA A 163 2.96 17.26 0.42
N GLN A 164 2.61 16.11 0.98
CA GLN A 164 2.65 14.83 0.30
C GLN A 164 1.51 13.94 0.78
N GLY A 165 0.79 13.35 -0.15
CA GLY A 165 -0.28 12.41 0.14
C GLY A 165 0.13 10.95 -0.04
N LYS A 166 -0.70 10.04 0.49
CA LYS A 166 -0.61 8.59 0.30
C LYS A 166 -1.92 8.06 -0.25
N ASN A 167 -1.85 7.13 -1.18
CA ASN A 167 -3.01 6.44 -1.72
C ASN A 167 -3.39 5.20 -0.89
N ALA A 168 -4.47 4.50 -1.28
CA ALA A 168 -4.97 3.32 -0.57
C ALA A 168 -4.00 2.12 -0.56
N ASP A 169 -3.00 2.09 -1.43
CA ASP A 169 -1.93 1.08 -1.43
C ASP A 169 -0.74 1.49 -0.53
N GLY A 170 -0.82 2.64 0.13
CA GLY A 170 0.25 3.20 0.97
C GLY A 170 1.39 3.83 0.17
N LYS A 171 1.24 3.99 -1.15
CA LYS A 171 2.24 4.66 -2.01
C LYS A 171 2.12 6.17 -1.83
N SER A 172 3.26 6.82 -1.63
CA SER A 172 3.35 8.27 -1.62
C SER A 172 3.22 8.83 -3.04
N GLY A 173 2.47 9.93 -3.17
CA GLY A 173 2.43 10.73 -4.37
C GLY A 173 3.64 11.67 -4.49
N GLU A 174 3.63 12.50 -5.53
CA GLU A 174 4.64 13.55 -5.66
C GLU A 174 4.54 14.58 -4.53
N VAL A 175 5.68 15.19 -4.21
CA VAL A 175 5.74 16.27 -3.22
C VAL A 175 5.26 17.56 -3.87
N THR A 176 4.20 18.15 -3.33
CA THR A 176 3.78 19.51 -3.69
C THR A 176 4.58 20.51 -2.87
N LYS A 177 5.21 21.48 -3.54
CA LYS A 177 6.01 22.53 -2.90
C LYS A 177 5.61 23.89 -3.46
N LEU A 178 5.18 24.79 -2.58
CA LEU A 178 4.83 26.18 -2.91
C LEU A 178 5.79 27.12 -2.15
N VAL A 179 6.11 28.27 -2.78
CA VAL A 179 6.96 29.34 -2.23
C VAL A 179 6.13 30.58 -1.96
#